data_12975c29c21648150fac4ad81a4d7383
#
_entry.id   12975c29c21648150fac4ad81a4d7383
#
_cell.length_a   1.000
_cell.length_b   1.000
_cell.length_c   1.000
_cell.angle_alpha   90.00
_cell.angle_beta   90.00
_cell.angle_gamma   90.00
#
_symmetry.space_group_name_H-M   'P 1'
#
loop_
_entity.id
_entity.type
_entity.pdbx_description
1 polymer ?
#
loop_
_entity_poly.entity_id
_entity_poly.type
_entity_poly.pdbx_seq_one_letter_code
_entity_poly.pdbx_strand_id
1 'polypeptide(L)'
;MRVIEAPSLRLEPQTAAHAEEMFAVLSDPAIYEHENAPPQSAAWLRDRFSRLESRCSPDATQLWLNWVIRVRSAALIGYVQATVHADGRAGIAYELASAHWGRGLAHQAVQAMLGELVEHHGVRGFFAVLKRSNIRSRRLLDRLGFALATDGTLSVEDDEIMMVCDSPA
;
A
#
# COMPACT_ATOMS: atom_id res chain seq x y z
N MET A 1 4.51 14.97 0.76
CA MET A 1 4.62 13.71 1.55
C MET A 1 5.79 13.84 2.51
N ARG A 2 5.72 13.24 3.68
CA ARG A 2 6.75 13.23 4.72
C ARG A 2 7.17 11.81 5.07
N VAL A 3 8.30 11.65 5.75
CA VAL A 3 8.67 10.39 6.40
C VAL A 3 7.73 10.17 7.60
N ILE A 4 7.28 8.93 7.77
CA ILE A 4 6.38 8.53 8.85
C ILE A 4 7.13 7.50 9.70
N GLU A 5 7.31 7.79 10.98
CA GLU A 5 7.97 6.89 11.94
C GLU A 5 6.96 5.92 12.55
N ALA A 6 7.35 4.66 12.68
CA ALA A 6 6.62 3.61 13.39
C ALA A 6 7.58 2.82 14.30
N PRO A 7 7.08 2.01 15.27
CA PRO A 7 7.93 1.40 16.29
C PRO A 7 9.12 0.59 15.75
N SER A 8 8.94 -0.17 14.66
CA SER A 8 9.98 -1.05 14.09
C SER A 8 10.45 -0.67 12.69
N LEU A 9 9.83 0.35 12.08
CA LEU A 9 10.09 0.76 10.71
C LEU A 9 9.78 2.23 10.50
N ARG A 10 10.16 2.76 9.34
CA ARG A 10 9.70 4.05 8.84
C ARG A 10 9.20 3.93 7.40
N LEU A 11 8.29 4.80 7.03
CA LEU A 11 7.79 4.94 5.68
C LEU A 11 8.47 6.15 5.05
N GLU A 12 9.24 5.92 4.00
CA GLU A 12 9.93 6.98 3.24
C GLU A 12 9.12 7.28 1.97
N PRO A 13 8.82 8.56 1.65
CA PRO A 13 8.21 8.90 0.38
C PRO A 13 8.97 8.25 -0.77
N GLN A 14 8.27 7.46 -1.60
CA GLN A 14 8.87 6.73 -2.70
C GLN A 14 9.44 7.70 -3.75
N THR A 15 10.67 7.43 -4.19
CA THR A 15 11.35 8.17 -5.27
C THR A 15 12.06 7.19 -6.21
N ALA A 16 12.47 7.68 -7.38
CA ALA A 16 13.25 6.91 -8.34
C ALA A 16 14.56 6.36 -7.76
N ALA A 17 15.14 7.03 -6.75
CA ALA A 17 16.36 6.57 -6.09
C ALA A 17 16.20 5.23 -5.34
N HIS A 18 14.97 4.87 -4.94
CA HIS A 18 14.69 3.60 -4.28
C HIS A 18 14.62 2.40 -5.24
N ALA A 19 14.62 2.62 -6.56
CA ALA A 19 14.28 1.57 -7.53
C ALA A 19 15.24 0.37 -7.50
N GLU A 20 16.54 0.58 -7.35
CA GLU A 20 17.53 -0.52 -7.32
C GLU A 20 17.29 -1.43 -6.11
N GLU A 21 17.16 -0.86 -4.91
CA GLU A 21 16.93 -1.62 -3.69
C GLU A 21 15.54 -2.29 -3.73
N MET A 22 14.52 -1.56 -4.19
CA MET A 22 13.16 -2.09 -4.32
C MET A 22 13.03 -3.15 -5.41
N PHE A 23 13.85 -3.12 -6.46
CA PHE A 23 13.84 -4.18 -7.47
C PHE A 23 14.21 -5.54 -6.86
N ALA A 24 15.22 -5.60 -5.98
CA ALA A 24 15.54 -6.83 -5.26
C ALA A 24 14.38 -7.31 -4.37
N VAL A 25 13.71 -6.39 -3.65
CA VAL A 25 12.54 -6.68 -2.81
C VAL A 25 11.38 -7.21 -3.64
N LEU A 26 11.07 -6.56 -4.75
CA LEU A 26 9.96 -6.89 -5.64
C LEU A 26 10.27 -8.02 -6.63
N SER A 27 11.46 -8.60 -6.61
CA SER A 27 11.81 -9.82 -7.35
C SER A 27 11.43 -11.10 -6.60
N ASP A 28 10.92 -11.00 -5.37
CA ASP A 28 10.45 -12.16 -4.60
C ASP A 28 9.15 -12.71 -5.22
N PRO A 29 9.16 -13.90 -5.82
CA PRO A 29 7.99 -14.44 -6.52
C PRO A 29 6.81 -14.74 -5.59
N ALA A 30 7.06 -14.93 -4.29
CA ALA A 30 6.02 -15.27 -3.34
C ALA A 30 5.00 -14.12 -3.12
N ILE A 31 5.38 -12.87 -3.39
CA ILE A 31 4.46 -11.72 -3.25
C ILE A 31 3.41 -11.68 -4.37
N TYR A 32 3.62 -12.41 -5.47
CA TYR A 32 2.74 -12.44 -6.65
C TYR A 32 1.85 -13.69 -6.71
N GLU A 33 1.70 -14.40 -5.58
CA GLU A 33 0.87 -15.61 -5.50
C GLU A 33 -0.58 -15.36 -5.90
N HIS A 34 -1.10 -14.15 -5.65
CA HIS A 34 -2.51 -13.84 -5.86
C HIS A 34 -2.76 -12.90 -7.04
N GLU A 35 -1.85 -11.98 -7.32
CA GLU A 35 -2.04 -10.97 -8.36
C GLU A 35 -0.73 -10.27 -8.72
N ASN A 36 -0.76 -9.50 -9.83
CA ASN A 36 0.38 -8.77 -10.36
C ASN A 36 1.50 -9.66 -10.92
N ALA A 37 2.63 -9.04 -11.22
CA ALA A 37 3.85 -9.68 -11.69
C ALA A 37 5.08 -8.89 -11.24
N PRO A 38 6.24 -9.55 -11.10
CA PRO A 38 7.49 -8.88 -10.79
C PRO A 38 7.81 -7.76 -11.80
N PRO A 39 8.49 -6.69 -11.37
CA PRO A 39 8.95 -5.66 -12.27
C PRO A 39 9.94 -6.23 -13.29
N GLN A 40 9.85 -5.77 -14.54
CA GLN A 40 10.65 -6.30 -15.65
C GLN A 40 12.16 -6.04 -15.50
N SER A 41 12.53 -4.91 -14.88
CA SER A 41 13.91 -4.51 -14.59
C SER A 41 13.96 -3.37 -13.58
N ALA A 42 15.14 -3.14 -12.98
CA ALA A 42 15.38 -1.98 -12.13
C ALA A 42 15.19 -0.65 -12.89
N ALA A 43 15.57 -0.60 -14.18
CA ALA A 43 15.36 0.57 -15.03
C ALA A 43 13.87 0.87 -15.23
N TRP A 44 13.07 -0.16 -15.56
CA TRP A 44 11.62 -0.01 -15.68
C TRP A 44 10.99 0.48 -14.36
N LEU A 45 11.45 -0.07 -13.23
CA LEU A 45 10.95 0.32 -11.91
C LEU A 45 11.32 1.77 -11.58
N ARG A 46 12.53 2.22 -11.94
CA ARG A 46 12.98 3.61 -11.78
C ARG A 46 12.09 4.57 -12.57
N ASP A 47 11.80 4.25 -13.83
CA ASP A 47 10.93 5.05 -14.68
C ASP A 47 9.50 5.11 -14.12
N ARG A 48 8.98 3.99 -13.61
CA ARG A 48 7.69 3.94 -12.92
C ARG A 48 7.67 4.82 -11.67
N PHE A 49 8.69 4.71 -10.81
CA PHE A 49 8.79 5.50 -9.58
C PHE A 49 8.93 6.99 -9.89
N SER A 50 9.72 7.37 -10.90
CA SER A 50 9.83 8.76 -11.35
C SER A 50 8.48 9.35 -11.75
N ARG A 51 7.66 8.62 -12.49
CA ARG A 51 6.30 9.09 -12.83
C ARG A 51 5.41 9.26 -11.59
N LEU A 52 5.55 8.38 -10.60
CA LEU A 52 4.78 8.45 -9.35
C LEU A 52 5.24 9.58 -8.41
N GLU A 53 6.38 10.22 -8.66
CA GLU A 53 6.82 11.40 -7.90
C GLU A 53 5.94 12.64 -8.13
N SER A 54 5.09 12.65 -9.16
CA SER A 54 4.04 13.67 -9.33
C SER A 54 3.03 13.68 -8.18
N ARG A 55 2.85 12.54 -7.48
CA ARG A 55 1.90 12.34 -6.38
C ARG A 55 0.43 12.51 -6.77
N CYS A 56 0.12 12.57 -8.04
CA CYS A 56 -1.25 12.72 -8.54
C CYS A 56 -1.46 11.94 -9.84
N SER A 57 -2.73 11.69 -10.14
CA SER A 57 -3.15 11.16 -11.44
C SER A 57 -2.85 12.17 -12.56
N PRO A 58 -2.76 11.75 -13.83
CA PRO A 58 -2.50 12.64 -14.96
C PRO A 58 -3.51 13.78 -15.10
N ASP A 59 -4.75 13.55 -14.71
CA ASP A 59 -5.85 14.54 -14.71
C ASP A 59 -5.96 15.34 -13.40
N ALA A 60 -5.05 15.08 -12.46
CA ALA A 60 -5.00 15.70 -11.13
C ALA A 60 -6.28 15.50 -10.28
N THR A 61 -7.11 14.50 -10.56
CA THR A 61 -8.34 14.22 -9.82
C THR A 61 -8.10 13.33 -8.58
N GLN A 62 -6.94 12.66 -8.51
CA GLN A 62 -6.56 11.75 -7.43
C GLN A 62 -5.16 12.06 -6.92
N LEU A 63 -4.93 11.86 -5.61
CA LEU A 63 -3.57 11.82 -5.07
C LEU A 63 -3.07 10.38 -5.04
N TRP A 64 -1.88 10.16 -5.55
CA TRP A 64 -1.18 8.88 -5.58
C TRP A 64 -0.01 8.91 -4.60
N LEU A 65 -0.26 8.46 -3.39
CA LEU A 65 0.69 8.55 -2.29
C LEU A 65 1.37 7.19 -2.08
N ASN A 66 2.68 7.15 -2.28
CA ASN A 66 3.47 5.92 -2.23
C ASN A 66 4.63 6.08 -1.25
N TRP A 67 4.84 5.11 -0.36
CA TRP A 67 5.97 5.03 0.55
C TRP A 67 6.65 3.68 0.45
N VAL A 68 7.97 3.68 0.48
CA VAL A 68 8.75 2.45 0.72
C VAL A 68 8.88 2.22 2.22
N ILE A 69 8.95 0.95 2.63
CA ILE A 69 9.05 0.53 4.03
C ILE A 69 10.49 0.20 4.34
N ARG A 70 11.12 0.97 5.22
CA ARG A 70 12.48 0.73 5.70
C ARG A 70 12.48 0.28 7.15
N VAL A 71 13.07 -0.87 7.43
CA VAL A 71 13.25 -1.36 8.81
C VAL A 71 14.47 -0.73 9.47
N ARG A 72 14.59 -0.85 10.79
CA ARG A 72 15.68 -0.25 11.57
C ARG A 72 17.08 -0.73 11.15
N SER A 73 17.20 -1.92 10.56
CA SER A 73 18.46 -2.43 9.96
C SER A 73 18.85 -1.75 8.65
N ALA A 74 18.13 -0.71 8.25
CA ALA A 74 18.28 0.09 7.04
C ALA A 74 17.84 -0.59 5.73
N ALA A 75 17.39 -1.85 5.73
CA ALA A 75 16.89 -2.52 4.53
C ALA A 75 15.46 -2.07 4.16
N LEU A 76 15.19 -1.91 2.86
CA LEU A 76 13.83 -1.84 2.33
C LEU A 76 13.21 -3.23 2.31
N ILE A 77 11.93 -3.31 2.65
CA ILE A 77 11.23 -4.59 2.76
C ILE A 77 9.91 -4.66 2.00
N GLY A 78 9.48 -3.56 1.39
CA GLY A 78 8.21 -3.46 0.68
C GLY A 78 7.75 -2.04 0.51
N TYR A 79 6.46 -1.87 0.23
CA TYR A 79 5.82 -0.56 0.10
C TYR A 79 4.40 -0.57 0.64
N VAL A 80 3.89 0.64 0.90
CA VAL A 80 2.46 0.94 1.07
C VAL A 80 2.08 2.05 0.11
N GLN A 81 0.84 2.02 -0.38
CA GLN A 81 0.32 3.06 -1.28
C GLN A 81 -1.13 3.39 -0.98
N ALA A 82 -1.52 4.60 -1.30
CA ALA A 82 -2.89 5.06 -1.24
C ALA A 82 -3.25 5.89 -2.48
N THR A 83 -4.44 5.64 -3.02
CA THR A 83 -5.09 6.50 -4.00
C THR A 83 -6.20 7.26 -3.29
N VAL A 84 -6.00 8.57 -3.06
CA VAL A 84 -7.00 9.43 -2.41
C VAL A 84 -7.90 10.04 -3.47
N HIS A 85 -9.20 9.83 -3.33
CA HIS A 85 -10.24 10.31 -4.22
C HIS A 85 -10.84 11.63 -3.73
N ALA A 86 -11.47 12.37 -4.64
CA ALA A 86 -12.07 13.68 -4.34
C ALA A 86 -13.24 13.60 -3.34
N ASP A 87 -13.86 12.42 -3.17
CA ASP A 87 -14.91 12.17 -2.19
C ASP A 87 -14.39 11.98 -0.75
N GLY A 88 -13.06 12.04 -0.55
CA GLY A 88 -12.41 11.85 0.74
C GLY A 88 -12.21 10.39 1.13
N ARG A 89 -12.37 9.44 0.19
CA ARG A 89 -12.05 8.02 0.39
C ARG A 89 -10.67 7.70 -0.16
N ALA A 90 -10.02 6.70 0.39
CA ALA A 90 -8.74 6.22 -0.12
C ALA A 90 -8.73 4.71 -0.36
N GLY A 91 -8.38 4.31 -1.58
CA GLY A 91 -8.00 2.94 -1.90
C GLY A 91 -6.58 2.67 -1.46
N ILE A 92 -6.34 1.58 -0.72
CA ILE A 92 -5.01 1.24 -0.19
C ILE A 92 -4.50 -0.08 -0.74
N ALA A 93 -3.17 -0.19 -0.90
CA ALA A 93 -2.48 -1.44 -1.19
C ALA A 93 -1.10 -1.49 -0.51
N TYR A 94 -0.57 -2.69 -0.35
CA TYR A 94 0.73 -2.92 0.29
C TYR A 94 1.33 -4.25 -0.17
N GLU A 95 2.64 -4.28 -0.26
CA GLU A 95 3.42 -5.50 -0.51
C GLU A 95 4.68 -5.52 0.34
N LEU A 96 5.02 -6.70 0.87
CA LEU A 96 6.26 -6.96 1.61
C LEU A 96 6.91 -8.24 1.09
N ALA A 97 8.24 -8.24 1.02
CA ALA A 97 9.01 -9.45 0.76
C ALA A 97 8.65 -10.55 1.77
N SER A 98 8.56 -11.79 1.29
CA SER A 98 8.06 -12.94 2.08
C SER A 98 8.87 -13.23 3.34
N ALA A 99 10.19 -12.96 3.31
CA ALA A 99 11.08 -13.07 4.46
C ALA A 99 10.67 -12.20 5.67
N HIS A 100 9.78 -11.23 5.46
CA HIS A 100 9.30 -10.29 6.48
C HIS A 100 7.86 -10.54 6.92
N TRP A 101 7.19 -11.57 6.40
CA TRP A 101 5.82 -11.91 6.77
C TRP A 101 5.73 -12.47 8.20
N GLY A 102 4.52 -12.44 8.78
CA GLY A 102 4.25 -12.98 10.11
C GLY A 102 4.84 -12.20 11.29
N ARG A 103 5.54 -11.09 11.03
CA ARG A 103 6.27 -10.30 12.05
C ARG A 103 5.54 -9.02 12.48
N GLY A 104 4.31 -8.81 12.01
CA GLY A 104 3.51 -7.62 12.33
C GLY A 104 3.96 -6.34 11.58
N LEU A 105 4.98 -6.41 10.72
CA LEU A 105 5.54 -5.23 10.04
C LEU A 105 4.56 -4.60 9.06
N ALA A 106 3.81 -5.41 8.29
CA ALA A 106 2.77 -4.89 7.40
C ALA A 106 1.67 -4.16 8.18
N HIS A 107 1.25 -4.70 9.34
CA HIS A 107 0.27 -4.03 10.20
C HIS A 107 0.76 -2.66 10.65
N GLN A 108 2.00 -2.56 11.16
CA GLN A 108 2.59 -1.28 11.58
C GLN A 108 2.68 -0.28 10.41
N ALA A 109 3.09 -0.75 9.23
CA ALA A 109 3.24 0.10 8.05
C ALA A 109 1.88 0.66 7.58
N VAL A 110 0.88 -0.22 7.43
CA VAL A 110 -0.46 0.21 6.99
C VAL A 110 -1.10 1.11 8.03
N GLN A 111 -1.04 0.76 9.32
CA GLN A 111 -1.58 1.60 10.40
C GLN A 111 -0.97 3.01 10.41
N ALA A 112 0.35 3.12 10.24
CA ALA A 112 1.04 4.41 10.17
C ALA A 112 0.59 5.23 8.94
N MET A 113 0.43 4.57 7.78
CA MET A 113 -0.11 5.23 6.59
C MET A 113 -1.56 5.69 6.78
N LEU A 114 -2.44 4.88 7.38
CA LEU A 114 -3.83 5.26 7.64
C LEU A 114 -3.89 6.52 8.53
N GLY A 115 -3.10 6.59 9.60
CA GLY A 115 -2.99 7.77 10.45
C GLY A 115 -2.56 9.03 9.68
N GLU A 116 -1.52 8.92 8.86
CA GLU A 116 -1.06 10.03 8.00
C GLU A 116 -2.16 10.53 7.06
N LEU A 117 -2.91 9.59 6.45
CA LEU A 117 -3.98 9.93 5.50
C LEU A 117 -5.15 10.67 6.18
N VAL A 118 -5.50 10.28 7.40
CA VAL A 118 -6.52 10.96 8.20
C VAL A 118 -6.04 12.35 8.61
N GLU A 119 -4.87 12.44 9.25
CA GLU A 119 -4.38 13.67 9.88
C GLU A 119 -3.97 14.76 8.87
N HIS A 120 -3.43 14.34 7.69
CA HIS A 120 -2.79 15.27 6.77
C HIS A 120 -3.40 15.31 5.37
N HIS A 121 -4.26 14.35 5.02
CA HIS A 121 -4.91 14.30 3.72
C HIS A 121 -6.45 14.33 3.79
N GLY A 122 -7.01 14.43 5.01
CA GLY A 122 -8.46 14.57 5.22
C GLY A 122 -9.26 13.34 4.78
N VAL A 123 -8.63 12.15 4.76
CA VAL A 123 -9.31 10.90 4.39
C VAL A 123 -10.28 10.51 5.50
N ARG A 124 -11.52 10.16 5.11
CA ARG A 124 -12.60 9.81 6.03
C ARG A 124 -13.04 8.35 5.92
N GLY A 125 -12.58 7.64 4.90
CA GLY A 125 -12.88 6.23 4.73
C GLY A 125 -11.87 5.55 3.82
N PHE A 126 -11.67 4.28 4.05
CA PHE A 126 -10.68 3.46 3.36
C PHE A 126 -11.34 2.27 2.69
N PHE A 127 -10.77 1.82 1.59
CA PHE A 127 -11.11 0.54 1.00
C PHE A 127 -9.87 -0.18 0.47
N ALA A 128 -9.94 -1.50 0.44
CA ALA A 128 -8.95 -2.36 -0.18
C ALA A 128 -9.65 -3.45 -0.98
N VAL A 129 -9.17 -3.71 -2.18
CA VAL A 129 -9.62 -4.83 -3.01
C VAL A 129 -8.54 -5.90 -2.97
N LEU A 130 -8.92 -7.15 -2.78
CA LEU A 130 -7.98 -8.27 -2.72
C LEU A 130 -8.65 -9.55 -3.22
N LYS A 131 -7.84 -10.48 -3.73
CA LYS A 131 -8.35 -11.80 -4.11
C LYS A 131 -8.89 -12.52 -2.87
N ARG A 132 -10.05 -13.18 -3.01
CA ARG A 132 -10.73 -13.93 -1.95
C ARG A 132 -9.82 -14.99 -1.31
N SER A 133 -8.91 -15.57 -2.09
CA SER A 133 -7.90 -16.53 -1.64
C SER A 133 -6.78 -15.92 -0.78
N ASN A 134 -6.59 -14.58 -0.81
CA ASN A 134 -5.53 -13.91 -0.07
C ASN A 134 -5.90 -13.74 1.43
N ILE A 135 -5.94 -14.87 2.14
CA ILE A 135 -6.30 -14.95 3.57
C ILE A 135 -5.33 -14.13 4.44
N ARG A 136 -4.06 -14.01 4.03
CA ARG A 136 -3.05 -13.24 4.76
C ARG A 136 -3.41 -11.75 4.78
N SER A 137 -3.70 -11.19 3.61
CA SER A 137 -4.11 -9.79 3.48
C SER A 137 -5.43 -9.53 4.21
N ARG A 138 -6.42 -10.41 4.04
CA ARG A 138 -7.70 -10.32 4.74
C ARG A 138 -7.54 -10.24 6.26
N ARG A 139 -6.75 -11.15 6.87
CA ARG A 139 -6.50 -11.15 8.33
C ARG A 139 -5.77 -9.90 8.81
N LEU A 140 -4.95 -9.28 7.98
CA LEU A 140 -4.31 -8.01 8.30
C LEU A 140 -5.34 -6.88 8.33
N LEU A 141 -6.19 -6.79 7.31
CA LEU A 141 -7.24 -5.78 7.22
C LEU A 141 -8.28 -5.94 8.34
N ASP A 142 -8.72 -7.17 8.65
CA ASP A 142 -9.60 -7.45 9.80
C ASP A 142 -9.04 -6.86 11.10
N ARG A 143 -7.72 -7.02 11.36
CA ARG A 143 -7.05 -6.48 12.55
C ARG A 143 -6.90 -4.96 12.54
N LEU A 144 -7.00 -4.33 11.38
CA LEU A 144 -7.01 -2.87 11.22
C LEU A 144 -8.43 -2.29 11.25
N GLY A 145 -9.45 -3.12 11.50
CA GLY A 145 -10.83 -2.68 11.62
C GLY A 145 -11.60 -2.62 10.30
N PHE A 146 -11.02 -3.16 9.21
CA PHE A 146 -11.77 -3.28 7.96
C PHE A 146 -12.80 -4.41 8.06
N ALA A 147 -13.96 -4.20 7.44
CA ALA A 147 -15.03 -5.19 7.28
C ALA A 147 -15.33 -5.42 5.80
N LEU A 148 -15.93 -6.56 5.46
CA LEU A 148 -16.41 -6.81 4.10
C LEU A 148 -17.44 -5.75 3.72
N ALA A 149 -17.30 -5.17 2.52
CA ALA A 149 -18.29 -4.28 1.95
C ALA A 149 -19.60 -5.09 1.71
N THR A 150 -20.70 -4.56 2.20
CA THR A 150 -22.05 -5.17 2.03
C THR A 150 -22.79 -4.57 0.84
N ASP A 151 -22.38 -3.38 0.41
CA ASP A 151 -23.05 -2.62 -0.65
C ASP A 151 -22.26 -2.76 -1.94
N GLY A 152 -22.87 -3.20 -3.03
CA GLY A 152 -22.24 -3.37 -4.35
C GLY A 152 -21.76 -2.06 -5.00
N THR A 153 -21.19 -1.16 -4.21
CA THR A 153 -20.82 0.22 -4.58
C THR A 153 -19.63 0.31 -5.53
N LEU A 154 -18.78 -0.73 -5.58
CA LEU A 154 -17.71 -0.85 -6.57
C LEU A 154 -17.76 -2.25 -7.17
N SER A 155 -17.69 -2.34 -8.49
CA SER A 155 -17.58 -3.62 -9.18
C SER A 155 -16.18 -4.18 -8.94
N VAL A 156 -16.09 -5.36 -8.35
CA VAL A 156 -14.87 -6.17 -8.22
C VAL A 156 -15.01 -7.42 -9.09
N GLU A 157 -13.91 -8.07 -9.44
CA GLU A 157 -13.93 -9.33 -10.16
C GLU A 157 -14.57 -10.44 -9.31
N ASP A 158 -15.06 -11.52 -9.94
CA ASP A 158 -15.78 -12.60 -9.24
C ASP A 158 -14.97 -13.27 -8.11
N ASP A 159 -13.65 -13.31 -8.25
CA ASP A 159 -12.74 -13.89 -7.28
C ASP A 159 -12.16 -12.86 -6.27
N GLU A 160 -12.62 -11.63 -6.32
CA GLU A 160 -12.23 -10.53 -5.43
C GLU A 160 -13.23 -10.27 -4.32
N ILE A 161 -12.76 -9.61 -3.29
CA ILE A 161 -13.55 -9.00 -2.22
C ILE A 161 -13.08 -7.59 -1.99
N MET A 162 -14.01 -6.73 -1.60
CA MET A 162 -13.70 -5.41 -1.10
C MET A 162 -13.86 -5.39 0.42
N MET A 163 -12.88 -4.80 1.08
CA MET A 163 -12.95 -4.50 2.51
C MET A 163 -12.93 -2.98 2.71
N VAL A 164 -13.73 -2.50 3.63
CA VAL A 164 -13.92 -1.07 3.92
C VAL A 164 -13.71 -0.79 5.40
N CYS A 165 -13.23 0.42 5.71
CA CYS A 165 -13.09 0.93 7.06
C CYS A 165 -13.38 2.43 7.05
N ASP A 166 -14.26 2.88 7.93
CA ASP A 166 -14.45 4.31 8.17
C ASP A 166 -13.33 4.81 9.08
N SER A 167 -12.85 6.01 8.81
CA SER A 167 -11.91 6.65 9.72
C SER A 167 -12.59 6.89 11.06
N PRO A 168 -11.95 6.62 12.20
CA PRO A 168 -12.46 7.11 13.46
C PRO A 168 -12.59 8.64 13.39
N ALA A 169 -13.75 9.13 13.80
CA ALA A 169 -14.08 10.55 13.80
C ALA A 169 -13.16 11.33 14.76
#